data_24c2d84b54709c38fd451825bbefe34a
#
_entry.id   24c2d84b54709c38fd451825bbefe34a
#
_cell.length_a   1.000
_cell.length_b   1.000
_cell.length_c   1.000
_cell.angle_alpha   90.00
_cell.angle_beta   90.00
_cell.angle_gamma   90.00
#
_symmetry.space_group_name_H-M   'P 1'
#
loop_
_entity.id
_entity.type
_entity.pdbx_description
1 polymer ?
#
loop_
_entity_poly.entity_id
_entity_poly.type
_entity_poly.pdbx_seq_one_letter_code
_entity_poly.pdbx_strand_id
1 'polypeptide(L)'
;MNKLIKISKDSSFKGSYSGSEDIELLGKFDGTLLVKTLFIKKTGVFNGAVSAENIFVEGVINADIETETLHLKATGIIDGDVYYRNIIIESGGILKSQMVQNMSKMNNLVELNKKLK
;
A
#
# COMPACT_ATOMS: atom_id res chain seq x y z
N MET A 1 2.37 -22.72 1.37
CA MET A 1 2.65 -22.16 0.04
C MET A 1 1.79 -20.94 -0.20
N ASN A 2 2.41 -19.84 -0.60
CA ASN A 2 1.67 -18.62 -0.83
C ASN A 2 0.93 -18.67 -2.15
N LYS A 3 -0.29 -18.17 -2.10
CA LYS A 3 -1.14 -18.14 -3.26
C LYS A 3 -1.08 -16.75 -3.86
N LEU A 4 -0.93 -16.68 -5.17
CA LEU A 4 -0.95 -15.39 -5.86
C LEU A 4 -2.32 -15.18 -6.46
N ILE A 5 -2.94 -14.07 -6.08
CA ILE A 5 -4.22 -13.67 -6.63
C ILE A 5 -3.95 -12.58 -7.64
N LYS A 6 -4.43 -12.76 -8.85
CA LYS A 6 -4.18 -11.81 -9.92
C LYS A 6 -5.48 -11.18 -10.38
N ILE A 7 -5.52 -9.86 -10.37
CA ILE A 7 -6.66 -9.10 -10.88
C ILE A 7 -6.26 -8.54 -12.23
N SER A 8 -6.91 -9.01 -13.28
CA SER A 8 -6.54 -8.73 -14.65
C SER A 8 -6.78 -7.27 -15.02
N LYS A 9 -6.11 -6.85 -16.08
CA LYS A 9 -6.12 -5.46 -16.52
C LYS A 9 -7.52 -4.88 -16.75
N ASP A 10 -8.43 -5.66 -17.30
CA ASP A 10 -9.78 -5.18 -17.61
C ASP A 10 -10.78 -5.52 -16.53
N SER A 11 -10.30 -5.95 -15.39
CA SER A 11 -11.16 -6.34 -14.26
C SER A 11 -11.22 -5.23 -13.23
N SER A 12 -12.34 -5.19 -12.49
CA SER A 12 -12.43 -4.31 -11.35
C SER A 12 -13.08 -5.08 -10.20
N PHE A 13 -12.66 -4.74 -9.00
CA PHE A 13 -13.11 -5.39 -7.79
C PHE A 13 -13.49 -4.31 -6.78
N LYS A 14 -14.64 -4.49 -6.13
CA LYS A 14 -15.06 -3.61 -5.04
C LYS A 14 -15.36 -4.45 -3.83
N GLY A 15 -14.89 -4.01 -2.68
CA GLY A 15 -15.19 -4.70 -1.44
C GLY A 15 -13.97 -4.81 -0.55
N SER A 16 -13.95 -5.84 0.27
CA SER A 16 -12.88 -6.06 1.22
C SER A 16 -12.30 -7.44 1.05
N TYR A 17 -11.00 -7.54 1.19
CA TYR A 17 -10.32 -8.82 1.16
C TYR A 17 -9.31 -8.88 2.29
N SER A 18 -9.28 -9.99 3.00
CA SER A 18 -8.34 -10.21 4.08
C SER A 18 -7.76 -11.61 3.94
N GLY A 19 -6.45 -11.70 3.91
CA GLY A 19 -5.78 -12.99 3.82
C GLY A 19 -4.28 -12.83 3.92
N SER A 20 -3.57 -13.93 3.78
CA SER A 20 -2.11 -13.91 3.81
C SER A 20 -1.50 -14.19 2.44
N GLU A 21 -2.29 -14.02 1.39
CA GLU A 21 -1.84 -14.23 0.03
C GLU A 21 -1.14 -12.99 -0.51
N ASP A 22 -0.49 -13.18 -1.65
CA ASP A 22 0.05 -12.09 -2.42
C ASP A 22 -0.96 -11.72 -3.50
N ILE A 23 -1.10 -10.41 -3.77
CA ILE A 23 -2.03 -9.95 -4.79
C ILE A 23 -1.28 -9.15 -5.83
N GLU A 24 -1.54 -9.47 -7.10
CA GLU A 24 -1.01 -8.73 -8.22
C GLU A 24 -2.16 -8.01 -8.91
N LEU A 25 -2.12 -6.68 -8.86
CA LEU A 25 -3.22 -5.85 -9.35
C LEU A 25 -2.83 -5.20 -10.66
N LEU A 26 -3.48 -5.64 -11.73
CA LEU A 26 -3.32 -5.05 -13.06
C LEU A 26 -4.56 -4.26 -13.46
N GLY A 27 -5.66 -4.48 -12.78
CA GLY A 27 -6.91 -3.77 -13.02
C GLY A 27 -7.20 -2.79 -11.90
N LYS A 28 -8.45 -2.70 -11.50
CA LYS A 28 -8.88 -1.73 -10.51
C LYS A 28 -9.42 -2.39 -9.25
N PHE A 29 -9.05 -1.86 -8.10
CA PHE A 29 -9.56 -2.33 -6.81
C PHE A 29 -10.02 -1.13 -5.99
N ASP A 30 -11.26 -1.19 -5.53
CA ASP A 30 -11.83 -0.19 -4.62
C ASP A 30 -12.24 -0.87 -3.33
N GLY A 31 -11.71 -0.41 -2.21
CA GLY A 31 -12.12 -0.94 -0.92
C GLY A 31 -10.97 -1.13 0.03
N THR A 32 -11.04 -2.18 0.84
CA THR A 32 -10.05 -2.44 1.88
C THR A 32 -9.34 -3.74 1.58
N LEU A 33 -8.03 -3.71 1.73
CA LEU A 33 -7.19 -4.85 1.42
C LEU A 33 -6.24 -5.11 2.58
N LEU A 34 -6.23 -6.35 3.06
CA LEU A 34 -5.31 -6.79 4.08
C LEU A 34 -4.65 -8.05 3.58
N VAL A 35 -3.39 -7.96 3.17
CA VAL A 35 -2.68 -9.06 2.53
C VAL A 35 -1.22 -9.04 2.94
N LYS A 36 -0.47 -10.03 2.50
CA LYS A 36 0.95 -10.09 2.79
C LYS A 36 1.74 -9.19 1.87
N THR A 37 1.55 -9.34 0.57
CA THR A 37 2.26 -8.54 -0.41
C THR A 37 1.31 -8.06 -1.48
N LEU A 38 1.41 -6.77 -1.80
CA LEU A 38 0.58 -6.18 -2.85
C LEU A 38 1.49 -5.67 -3.96
N PHE A 39 1.25 -6.13 -5.18
CA PHE A 39 1.93 -5.64 -6.37
C PHE A 39 0.92 -4.86 -7.20
N ILE A 40 1.12 -3.55 -7.29
CA ILE A 40 0.29 -2.74 -8.18
C ILE A 40 1.09 -2.51 -9.44
N LYS A 41 0.66 -3.17 -10.50
CA LYS A 41 1.37 -3.13 -11.78
C LYS A 41 1.06 -1.84 -12.52
N LYS A 42 1.71 -1.61 -13.64
CA LYS A 42 1.61 -0.32 -14.34
C LYS A 42 0.18 0.07 -14.69
N THR A 43 -0.67 -0.90 -14.97
CA THR A 43 -2.07 -0.64 -15.30
C THR A 43 -2.98 -0.73 -14.08
N GLY A 44 -2.43 -1.01 -12.91
CA GLY A 44 -3.23 -1.17 -11.71
C GLY A 44 -3.60 0.15 -11.06
N VAL A 45 -4.80 0.21 -10.49
CA VAL A 45 -5.29 1.35 -9.74
C VAL A 45 -5.94 0.84 -8.47
N PHE A 46 -5.50 1.36 -7.34
CA PHE A 46 -6.07 0.98 -6.04
C PHE A 46 -6.63 2.22 -5.37
N ASN A 47 -7.86 2.10 -4.87
CA ASN A 47 -8.50 3.16 -4.10
C ASN A 47 -9.03 2.58 -2.80
N GLY A 48 -8.82 3.28 -1.68
CA GLY A 48 -9.37 2.86 -0.40
C GLY A 48 -8.34 2.80 0.70
N ALA A 49 -8.16 1.62 1.29
CA ALA A 49 -7.20 1.42 2.36
C ALA A 49 -6.51 0.08 2.19
N VAL A 50 -5.22 0.03 2.46
CA VAL A 50 -4.46 -1.20 2.34
C VAL A 50 -3.49 -1.35 3.49
N SER A 51 -3.40 -2.58 3.99
CA SER A 51 -2.41 -2.97 4.97
C SER A 51 -1.71 -4.23 4.45
N ALA A 52 -0.40 -4.17 4.34
CA ALA A 52 0.39 -5.28 3.83
C ALA A 52 1.79 -5.21 4.38
N GLU A 53 2.47 -6.35 4.41
CA GLU A 53 3.87 -6.35 4.83
C GLU A 53 4.74 -5.66 3.79
N ASN A 54 4.48 -5.94 2.53
CA ASN A 54 5.23 -5.34 1.43
C ASN A 54 4.29 -4.82 0.38
N ILE A 55 4.58 -3.64 -0.15
CA ILE A 55 3.78 -3.05 -1.22
C ILE A 55 4.73 -2.56 -2.31
N PHE A 56 4.48 -2.98 -3.54
CA PHE A 56 5.24 -2.57 -4.71
C PHE A 56 4.32 -1.80 -5.64
N VAL A 57 4.64 -0.54 -5.92
CA VAL A 57 3.75 0.34 -6.67
C VAL A 57 4.40 0.73 -7.99
N GLU A 58 3.86 0.20 -9.09
CA GLU A 58 4.22 0.60 -10.44
C GLU A 58 3.11 1.38 -11.10
N GLY A 59 1.90 1.29 -10.56
CA GLY A 59 0.74 1.99 -11.06
C GLY A 59 0.32 3.10 -10.11
N VAL A 60 -0.98 3.22 -9.87
CA VAL A 60 -1.54 4.31 -9.07
C VAL A 60 -2.22 3.76 -7.83
N ILE A 61 -1.95 4.39 -6.69
CA ILE A 61 -2.63 4.05 -5.47
C ILE A 61 -3.12 5.33 -4.79
N ASN A 62 -4.43 5.40 -4.57
CA ASN A 62 -5.08 6.50 -3.86
C ASN A 62 -5.67 5.91 -2.59
N ALA A 63 -4.89 5.84 -1.54
CA ALA A 63 -5.32 5.09 -0.37
C ALA A 63 -4.54 5.47 0.87
N ASP A 64 -5.11 5.11 2.01
CA ASP A 64 -4.34 5.10 3.24
C ASP A 64 -3.59 3.79 3.28
N ILE A 65 -2.29 3.88 3.47
CA ILE A 65 -1.39 2.73 3.37
C ILE A 65 -0.72 2.48 4.71
N GLU A 66 -0.75 1.24 5.14
CA GLU A 66 0.02 0.80 6.29
C GLU A 66 0.86 -0.40 5.83
N THR A 67 2.17 -0.27 5.89
CA THR A 67 3.04 -1.31 5.38
C THR A 67 4.37 -1.32 6.12
N GLU A 68 4.99 -2.47 6.15
CA GLU A 68 6.32 -2.57 6.72
C GLU A 68 7.35 -2.02 5.74
N THR A 69 7.26 -2.43 4.48
CA THR A 69 8.18 -1.94 3.45
C THR A 69 7.40 -1.50 2.23
N LEU A 70 7.64 -0.27 1.80
CA LEU A 70 7.01 0.29 0.63
C LEU A 70 8.06 0.47 -0.46
N HIS A 71 7.78 -0.08 -1.64
CA HIS A 71 8.63 0.09 -2.80
C HIS A 71 7.87 0.90 -3.83
N LEU A 72 8.25 2.15 -4.00
CA LEU A 72 7.66 3.02 -5.02
C LEU A 72 8.55 2.96 -6.26
N LYS A 73 8.04 2.36 -7.31
CA LYS A 73 8.79 2.18 -8.54
C LYS A 73 8.74 3.43 -9.39
N ALA A 74 9.55 3.44 -10.45
CA ALA A 74 9.73 4.63 -11.28
C ALA A 74 8.43 5.13 -11.93
N THR A 75 7.49 4.23 -12.18
CA THR A 75 6.22 4.60 -12.80
C THR A 75 5.09 4.70 -11.79
N GLY A 76 5.38 4.54 -10.50
CA GLY A 76 4.35 4.53 -9.48
C GLY A 76 3.93 5.92 -9.03
N ILE A 77 2.68 6.04 -8.63
CA ILE A 77 2.11 7.27 -8.08
C ILE A 77 1.34 6.89 -6.82
N ILE A 78 1.67 7.54 -5.72
CA ILE A 78 0.98 7.31 -4.45
C ILE A 78 0.34 8.62 -4.00
N ASP A 79 -0.95 8.56 -3.68
CA ASP A 79 -1.69 9.68 -3.14
C ASP A 79 -2.46 9.17 -1.93
N GLY A 80 -2.29 9.82 -0.78
CA GLY A 80 -2.90 9.40 0.48
C GLY A 80 -1.88 9.37 1.60
N ASP A 81 -2.30 8.95 2.78
CA ASP A 81 -1.42 8.88 3.93
C ASP A 81 -0.68 7.55 3.96
N VAL A 82 0.61 7.60 4.22
CA VAL A 82 1.45 6.39 4.22
C VAL A 82 2.12 6.22 5.57
N TYR A 83 1.85 5.10 6.21
CA TYR A 83 2.52 4.70 7.44
C TYR A 83 3.45 3.54 7.10
N TYR A 84 4.74 3.72 7.29
CA TYR A 84 5.72 2.73 6.86
C TYR A 84 6.88 2.62 7.84
N ARG A 85 7.58 1.49 7.75
CA ARG A 85 8.83 1.32 8.49
C ARG A 85 10.01 1.62 7.57
N ASN A 86 9.99 1.05 6.38
CA ASN A 86 11.05 1.22 5.39
C ASN A 86 10.42 1.67 4.09
N ILE A 87 11.11 2.55 3.38
CA ILE A 87 10.62 3.01 2.10
C ILE A 87 11.77 3.05 1.10
N ILE A 88 11.49 2.59 -0.10
CA ILE A 88 12.43 2.65 -1.22
C ILE A 88 11.71 3.35 -2.36
N ILE A 89 12.25 4.47 -2.80
CA ILE A 89 11.67 5.26 -3.88
C ILE A 89 12.64 5.26 -5.04
N GLU A 90 12.18 4.76 -6.18
CA GLU A 90 12.99 4.81 -7.40
C GLU A 90 12.81 6.15 -8.08
N SER A 91 13.85 6.55 -8.80
CA SER A 91 13.83 7.79 -9.56
C SER A 91 12.64 7.79 -10.52
N GLY A 92 11.83 8.83 -10.48
CA GLY A 92 10.61 8.91 -11.31
C GLY A 92 9.33 8.64 -10.56
N GLY A 93 9.41 7.93 -9.43
CA GLY A 93 8.21 7.69 -8.62
C GLY A 93 7.66 8.97 -8.03
N ILE A 94 6.36 9.08 -7.95
CA ILE A 94 5.68 10.28 -7.46
C ILE A 94 4.93 9.95 -6.17
N LEU A 95 5.20 10.73 -5.13
CA LEU A 95 4.54 10.56 -3.86
C LEU A 95 3.85 11.87 -3.50
N LYS A 96 2.53 11.85 -3.49
CA LYS A 96 1.71 13.01 -3.16
C LYS A 96 1.02 12.74 -1.84
N SER A 97 1.79 12.62 -0.77
CA SER A 97 1.23 12.16 0.48
C SER A 97 1.94 12.74 1.65
N GLN A 98 1.26 12.66 2.77
CA GLN A 98 1.89 12.87 4.03
C GLN A 98 2.44 11.53 4.48
N MET A 99 3.73 11.48 4.72
CA MET A 99 4.40 10.25 5.09
C MET A 99 4.69 10.21 6.57
N VAL A 100 4.42 9.07 7.17
CA VAL A 100 4.75 8.85 8.57
C VAL A 100 5.62 7.62 8.66
N GLN A 101 6.87 7.83 9.01
CA GLN A 101 7.79 6.71 9.20
C GLN A 101 7.57 6.13 10.58
N ASN A 102 6.63 5.22 10.67
CA ASN A 102 6.39 4.56 11.91
C ASN A 102 5.71 3.24 11.65
N MET A 103 6.07 2.29 12.45
CA MET A 103 5.57 0.96 12.35
C MET A 103 4.09 0.86 12.46
N SER A 104 3.52 1.64 13.31
CA SER A 104 2.10 1.56 13.51
C SER A 104 1.61 2.82 14.16
N LYS A 105 0.35 3.12 13.92
CA LYS A 105 -0.32 4.24 14.55
C LYS A 105 -0.30 4.11 16.05
N MET A 106 -0.43 2.89 16.54
CA MET A 106 -0.47 2.64 17.96
C MET A 106 0.83 3.04 18.64
N ASN A 107 1.94 2.67 18.03
CA ASN A 107 3.24 3.07 18.57
C ASN A 107 3.42 4.57 18.54
N ASN A 108 2.94 5.20 17.48
CA ASN A 108 2.97 6.64 17.37
C ASN A 108 2.22 7.30 18.50
N LEU A 109 1.05 6.81 18.79
CA LEU A 109 0.22 7.40 19.83
C LEU A 109 0.88 7.24 21.20
N VAL A 110 1.48 6.10 21.44
CA VAL A 110 2.18 5.86 22.70
C VAL A 110 3.35 6.82 22.84
N GLU A 111 4.12 6.97 21.78
CA GLU A 111 5.26 7.88 21.80
C GLU A 111 4.83 9.32 22.01
N LEU A 112 3.78 9.74 21.35
CA LEU A 112 3.27 11.08 21.54
C LEU A 112 2.83 11.33 22.96
N ASN A 113 2.15 10.38 23.55
CA ASN A 113 1.69 10.51 24.93
C ASN A 113 2.88 10.64 25.88
N LYS A 114 3.94 9.91 25.63
CA LYS A 114 5.13 10.02 26.44
C LYS A 114 5.79 11.38 26.32
N LYS A 115 5.81 11.92 25.11
CA LYS A 115 6.44 13.22 24.89
C LYS A 115 5.64 14.36 25.48
N LEU A 116 4.34 14.21 25.49
CA LEU A 116 3.47 15.26 25.99
C LEU A 116 3.47 15.37 27.50
N LYS A 117 4.01 14.39 28.16
CA LYS A 117 4.13 14.43 29.62
C LYS A 117 5.46 15.06 30.06
#